data_d6705035e7499621825f8e15dbb1461c
#
_entry.id   d6705035e7499621825f8e15dbb1461c
#
_cell.length_a   1.000
_cell.length_b   1.000
_cell.length_c   1.000
_cell.angle_alpha   90.00
_cell.angle_beta   90.00
_cell.angle_gamma   90.00
#
_symmetry.space_group_name_H-M   'P 1'
#
loop_
_entity.id
_entity.type
_entity.pdbx_description
1 polymer ?
#
loop_
_entity_poly.entity_id
_entity_poly.type
_entity_poly.pdbx_seq_one_letter_code
_entity_poly.pdbx_strand_id
1 'polypeptide(L)'
;YLIPKSKDFVTHVRDVVGNHVTVIDAPERIEEPIIKVSYFTQPEKQEKATAEFREKYPDDRCIIVTSGNRWVDFTPLGTSKGAALKEIGERLGIAPDEMAAFGDNENDRAMLEFVGHPYLMEVCNPTMENIVAERCKKVEDTLKQFL
;
A
#
# COMPACT_ATOMS: atom_id res chain seq x y z
N TYR A 1 5.18 14.83 6.46
CA TYR A 1 6.10 15.76 5.83
C TYR A 1 6.04 15.65 4.31
N LEU A 2 6.14 16.76 3.59
CA LEU A 2 6.05 16.82 2.15
C LEU A 2 7.15 17.72 1.57
N ILE A 3 7.93 17.16 0.63
CA ILE A 3 8.83 17.94 -0.23
C ILE A 3 8.09 18.14 -1.57
N PRO A 4 7.50 19.32 -1.81
CA PRO A 4 6.57 19.50 -2.92
C PRO A 4 7.29 19.79 -4.24
N LYS A 5 6.75 19.26 -5.34
CA LYS A 5 7.11 19.67 -6.70
C LYS A 5 6.36 20.93 -7.15
N SER A 6 5.19 21.19 -6.57
CA SER A 6 4.35 22.38 -6.88
C SER A 6 3.42 22.71 -5.71
N LYS A 7 2.92 23.98 -5.71
CA LYS A 7 1.91 24.43 -4.74
C LYS A 7 0.59 23.66 -4.90
N ASP A 8 0.19 23.35 -6.13
CA ASP A 8 -1.05 22.63 -6.42
C ASP A 8 -1.02 21.23 -5.83
N PHE A 9 0.14 20.56 -5.81
CA PHE A 9 0.30 19.26 -5.18
C PHE A 9 0.11 19.34 -3.66
N VAL A 10 0.66 20.37 -3.00
CA VAL A 10 0.44 20.61 -1.56
C VAL A 10 -1.04 20.79 -1.26
N THR A 11 -1.72 21.63 -2.04
CA THR A 11 -3.16 21.88 -1.91
C THR A 11 -3.96 20.60 -2.10
N HIS A 12 -3.62 19.79 -3.12
CA HIS A 12 -4.29 18.51 -3.36
C HIS A 12 -4.14 17.56 -2.16
N VAL A 13 -2.91 17.34 -1.66
CA VAL A 13 -2.66 16.42 -0.55
C VAL A 13 -3.33 16.88 0.75
N ARG A 14 -3.33 18.19 1.01
CA ARG A 14 -3.91 18.76 2.22
C ARG A 14 -5.43 18.86 2.15
N ASP A 15 -5.96 19.43 1.07
CA ASP A 15 -7.36 19.90 1.01
C ASP A 15 -8.29 18.87 0.34
N VAL A 16 -7.77 18.05 -0.59
CA VAL A 16 -8.56 17.01 -1.27
C VAL A 16 -8.40 15.65 -0.59
N VAL A 17 -7.15 15.27 -0.29
CA VAL A 17 -6.87 13.99 0.40
C VAL A 17 -7.13 14.10 1.91
N GLY A 18 -7.09 15.30 2.47
CA GLY A 18 -7.39 15.55 3.90
C GLY A 18 -6.21 15.23 4.84
N ASN A 19 -5.00 15.17 4.34
CA ASN A 19 -3.83 14.88 5.17
C ASN A 19 -3.32 16.12 5.91
N HIS A 20 -2.85 15.93 7.15
CA HIS A 20 -2.01 16.93 7.79
C HIS A 20 -0.65 17.01 7.09
N VAL A 21 -0.31 18.20 6.58
CA VAL A 21 0.89 18.40 5.77
C VAL A 21 1.79 19.44 6.40
N THR A 22 3.03 19.04 6.72
CA THR A 22 4.14 19.95 7.01
C THR A 22 5.05 20.00 5.79
N VAL A 23 5.15 21.15 5.15
CA VAL A 23 6.01 21.36 3.98
C VAL A 23 7.43 21.59 4.43
N ILE A 24 8.37 20.85 3.86
CA ILE A 24 9.80 20.97 4.10
C ILE A 24 10.55 21.09 2.79
N ASP A 25 11.75 21.60 2.83
CA ASP A 25 12.64 21.73 1.68
C ASP A 25 13.75 20.67 1.64
N ALA A 26 14.02 20.03 2.79
CA ALA A 26 15.03 18.99 2.91
C ALA A 26 14.62 17.92 3.94
N PRO A 27 14.84 16.62 3.63
CA PRO A 27 14.46 15.53 4.54
C PRO A 27 15.24 15.54 5.87
N GLU A 28 16.43 16.14 5.89
CA GLU A 28 17.29 16.28 7.09
C GLU A 28 16.65 17.13 8.19
N ARG A 29 15.55 17.83 7.90
CA ARG A 29 14.78 18.59 8.89
C ARG A 29 13.76 17.77 9.66
N ILE A 30 13.61 16.49 9.32
CA ILE A 30 12.70 15.58 10.02
C ILE A 30 13.47 14.99 11.22
N GLU A 31 12.99 15.30 12.41
CA GLU A 31 13.57 14.78 13.66
C GLU A 31 12.85 13.51 14.13
N GLU A 32 11.60 13.32 13.72
CA GLU A 32 10.80 12.17 14.10
C GLU A 32 11.16 10.91 13.28
N PRO A 33 10.95 9.72 13.84
CA PRO A 33 11.12 8.47 13.11
C PRO A 33 10.23 8.41 11.87
N ILE A 34 10.83 8.12 10.72
CA ILE A 34 10.11 7.96 9.45
C ILE A 34 9.60 6.53 9.34
N ILE A 35 8.29 6.35 9.28
CA ILE A 35 7.64 5.04 9.13
C ILE A 35 7.39 4.65 7.67
N LYS A 36 7.30 5.63 6.77
CA LYS A 36 7.12 5.42 5.34
C LYS A 36 7.60 6.62 4.53
N VAL A 37 8.25 6.37 3.42
CA VAL A 37 8.54 7.38 2.39
C VAL A 37 7.71 7.03 1.17
N SER A 38 7.05 8.02 0.55
CA SER A 38 6.25 7.83 -0.66
C SER A 38 6.71 8.76 -1.77
N TYR A 39 6.95 8.20 -2.95
CA TYR A 39 7.26 8.95 -4.16
C TYR A 39 6.02 9.04 -5.04
N PHE A 40 5.59 10.28 -5.34
CA PHE A 40 4.46 10.53 -6.21
C PHE A 40 4.92 10.72 -7.66
N THR A 41 4.25 10.02 -8.59
CA THR A 41 4.58 10.09 -10.02
C THR A 41 3.31 10.11 -10.88
N GLN A 42 3.49 10.10 -12.19
CA GLN A 42 2.40 9.93 -13.16
C GLN A 42 2.14 8.43 -13.36
N PRO A 43 0.88 8.02 -13.64
CA PRO A 43 0.52 6.60 -13.77
C PRO A 43 1.42 5.84 -14.74
N GLU A 44 1.66 6.40 -15.91
CA GLU A 44 2.47 5.80 -16.97
C GLU A 44 3.98 5.69 -16.65
N LYS A 45 4.42 6.31 -15.56
CA LYS A 45 5.81 6.29 -15.10
C LYS A 45 6.01 5.44 -13.85
N GLN A 46 4.93 4.98 -13.22
CA GLN A 46 4.99 4.30 -11.93
C GLN A 46 5.82 3.01 -11.99
N GLU A 47 5.55 2.13 -12.96
CA GLU A 47 6.27 0.87 -13.11
C GLU A 47 7.76 1.07 -13.34
N LYS A 48 8.10 1.99 -14.26
CA LYS A 48 9.50 2.33 -14.54
C LYS A 48 10.22 2.87 -13.30
N ALA A 49 9.60 3.82 -12.61
CA ALA A 49 10.17 4.38 -11.38
C ALA A 49 10.35 3.30 -10.30
N THR A 50 9.38 2.39 -10.15
CA THR A 50 9.46 1.28 -9.20
C THR A 50 10.63 0.35 -9.51
N ALA A 51 10.81 -0.02 -10.78
CA ALA A 51 11.92 -0.85 -11.20
C ALA A 51 13.28 -0.18 -10.95
N GLU A 52 13.43 1.09 -11.31
CA GLU A 52 14.65 1.87 -11.05
C GLU A 52 14.96 1.99 -9.55
N PHE A 53 13.95 2.15 -8.70
CA PHE A 53 14.15 2.20 -7.26
C PHE A 53 14.55 0.83 -6.69
N ARG A 54 13.94 -0.27 -7.14
CA ARG A 54 14.31 -1.64 -6.72
C ARG A 54 15.74 -1.99 -7.12
N GLU A 55 16.19 -1.58 -8.30
CA GLU A 55 17.58 -1.75 -8.72
C GLU A 55 18.55 -0.94 -7.84
N LYS A 56 18.17 0.30 -7.51
CA LYS A 56 19.03 1.21 -6.74
C LYS A 56 19.06 0.90 -5.24
N TYR A 57 17.96 0.42 -4.68
CA TYR A 57 17.79 0.12 -3.27
C TYR A 57 17.40 -1.34 -3.11
N PRO A 58 18.39 -2.23 -2.86
CA PRO A 58 18.14 -3.67 -2.74
C PRO A 58 17.25 -4.01 -1.54
N ASP A 59 16.61 -5.18 -1.60
CA ASP A 59 15.57 -5.66 -0.68
C ASP A 59 16.01 -5.83 0.78
N ASP A 60 17.31 -5.72 1.07
CA ASP A 60 17.85 -5.77 2.44
C ASP A 60 17.70 -4.44 3.21
N ARG A 61 17.23 -3.38 2.57
CA ARG A 61 17.08 -2.05 3.20
C ARG A 61 15.66 -1.64 3.44
N CYS A 62 14.79 -1.87 2.48
CA CYS A 62 13.37 -1.49 2.57
C CYS A 62 12.53 -2.32 1.60
N ILE A 63 11.24 -2.35 1.87
CA ILE A 63 10.24 -2.90 0.95
C ILE A 63 9.78 -1.78 0.03
N ILE A 64 9.80 -2.02 -1.29
CA ILE A 64 9.34 -1.06 -2.31
C ILE A 64 8.14 -1.66 -3.02
N VAL A 65 6.97 -1.02 -2.85
CA VAL A 65 5.70 -1.46 -3.44
C VAL A 65 4.96 -0.31 -4.11
N THR A 66 4.13 -0.64 -5.09
CA THR A 66 3.18 0.31 -5.67
C THR A 66 1.94 0.45 -4.79
N SER A 67 1.37 1.65 -4.73
CA SER A 67 0.14 1.95 -4.01
C SER A 67 -0.72 2.87 -4.87
N GLY A 68 -1.97 2.46 -5.16
CA GLY A 68 -2.77 3.11 -6.20
C GLY A 68 -2.04 3.12 -7.54
N ASN A 69 -2.31 4.12 -8.37
CA ASN A 69 -1.73 4.25 -9.71
C ASN A 69 -0.64 5.34 -9.83
N ARG A 70 -0.22 5.95 -8.72
CA ARG A 70 0.70 7.10 -8.71
C ARG A 70 1.78 7.07 -7.63
N TRP A 71 1.71 6.14 -6.68
CA TRP A 71 2.61 6.12 -5.54
C TRP A 71 3.55 4.93 -5.58
N VAL A 72 4.81 5.19 -5.25
CA VAL A 72 5.79 4.17 -4.92
C VAL A 72 6.16 4.36 -3.45
N ASP A 73 5.83 3.38 -2.64
CA ASP A 73 6.00 3.40 -1.19
C ASP A 73 7.25 2.63 -0.78
N PHE A 74 8.02 3.22 0.11
CA PHE A 74 9.18 2.63 0.76
C PHE A 74 8.85 2.45 2.23
N THR A 75 8.85 1.21 2.70
CA THR A 75 8.55 0.87 4.09
C THR A 75 9.69 0.07 4.72
N PRO A 76 9.86 0.10 6.04
CA PRO A 76 10.83 -0.75 6.73
C PRO A 76 10.58 -2.24 6.44
N LEU A 77 11.64 -3.04 6.51
CA LEU A 77 11.53 -4.51 6.39
C LEU A 77 10.55 -5.07 7.42
N GLY A 78 9.77 -6.06 7.00
CA GLY A 78 8.73 -6.67 7.83
C GLY A 78 7.43 -5.85 7.94
N THR A 79 7.38 -4.65 7.36
CA THR A 79 6.17 -3.81 7.36
C THR A 79 5.32 -4.11 6.13
N SER A 80 4.13 -4.66 6.35
CA SER A 80 3.13 -4.89 5.30
C SER A 80 1.72 -4.91 5.88
N LYS A 81 0.69 -4.82 5.03
CA LYS A 81 -0.70 -5.02 5.47
C LYS A 81 -0.92 -6.41 6.06
N GLY A 82 -0.28 -7.43 5.51
CA GLY A 82 -0.33 -8.79 6.04
C GLY A 82 0.32 -8.93 7.42
N ALA A 83 1.49 -8.32 7.63
CA ALA A 83 2.15 -8.31 8.94
C ALA A 83 1.29 -7.60 10.00
N ALA A 84 0.67 -6.47 9.64
CA ALA A 84 -0.23 -5.75 10.53
C ALA A 84 -1.48 -6.59 10.87
N LEU A 85 -2.07 -7.27 9.88
CA LEU A 85 -3.23 -8.13 10.09
C LEU A 85 -2.90 -9.32 10.97
N LYS A 86 -1.73 -9.93 10.78
CA LYS A 86 -1.22 -11.00 11.64
C LYS A 86 -1.12 -10.55 13.10
N GLU A 87 -0.50 -9.42 13.35
CA GLU A 87 -0.36 -8.88 14.71
C GLU A 87 -1.72 -8.56 15.34
N ILE A 88 -2.65 -7.98 14.58
CA ILE A 88 -4.01 -7.68 15.05
C ILE A 88 -4.76 -8.99 15.36
N GLY A 89 -4.70 -10.00 14.49
CA GLY A 89 -5.32 -11.30 14.69
C GLY A 89 -4.82 -11.99 15.95
N GLU A 90 -3.49 -12.03 16.14
CA GLU A 90 -2.87 -12.60 17.34
C GLU A 90 -3.35 -11.90 18.63
N ARG A 91 -3.43 -10.57 18.62
CA ARG A 91 -3.91 -9.77 19.77
C ARG A 91 -5.39 -9.99 20.09
N LEU A 92 -6.21 -10.21 19.06
CA LEU A 92 -7.66 -10.38 19.20
C LEU A 92 -8.08 -11.86 19.30
N GLY A 93 -7.15 -12.80 19.10
CA GLY A 93 -7.45 -14.24 19.07
C GLY A 93 -8.25 -14.66 17.85
N ILE A 94 -8.09 -13.95 16.71
CA ILE A 94 -8.76 -14.24 15.44
C ILE A 94 -7.78 -14.98 14.53
N ALA A 95 -8.16 -16.18 14.10
CA ALA A 95 -7.35 -17.01 13.21
C ALA A 95 -7.44 -16.52 11.74
N PRO A 96 -6.42 -16.79 10.90
CA PRO A 96 -6.45 -16.38 9.49
C PRO A 96 -7.68 -16.88 8.71
N ASP A 97 -8.19 -18.08 9.02
CA ASP A 97 -9.39 -18.68 8.41
C ASP A 97 -10.71 -17.99 8.83
N GLU A 98 -10.66 -17.13 9.84
CA GLU A 98 -11.77 -16.26 10.24
C GLU A 98 -11.68 -14.85 9.64
N MET A 99 -10.66 -14.60 8.77
CA MET A 99 -10.40 -13.28 8.19
C MET A 99 -10.73 -13.27 6.70
N ALA A 100 -11.43 -12.21 6.26
CA ALA A 100 -11.60 -11.88 4.85
C ALA A 100 -10.86 -10.59 4.51
N ALA A 101 -10.23 -10.53 3.35
CA ALA A 101 -9.55 -9.34 2.86
C ALA A 101 -9.81 -9.09 1.38
N PHE A 102 -9.86 -7.81 1.02
CA PHE A 102 -10.06 -7.33 -0.34
C PHE A 102 -8.88 -6.44 -0.75
N GLY A 103 -8.36 -6.66 -1.95
CA GLY A 103 -7.19 -5.90 -2.41
C GLY A 103 -7.13 -5.80 -3.93
N ASP A 104 -6.36 -4.85 -4.43
CA ASP A 104 -6.21 -4.57 -5.86
C ASP A 104 -4.76 -4.30 -6.28
N ASN A 105 -3.82 -4.11 -5.34
CA ASN A 105 -2.47 -3.67 -5.68
C ASN A 105 -1.38 -4.42 -4.88
N GLU A 106 -0.12 -4.22 -5.27
CA GLU A 106 1.04 -4.93 -4.68
C GLU A 106 1.14 -4.79 -3.15
N ASN A 107 0.77 -3.64 -2.61
CA ASN A 107 0.77 -3.42 -1.15
C ASN A 107 -0.29 -4.26 -0.41
N ASP A 108 -1.23 -4.89 -1.13
CA ASP A 108 -2.24 -5.79 -0.58
C ASP A 108 -1.82 -7.27 -0.63
N ARG A 109 -0.79 -7.61 -1.42
CA ARG A 109 -0.33 -8.98 -1.65
C ARG A 109 -0.18 -9.77 -0.36
N ALA A 110 0.65 -9.29 0.56
CA ALA A 110 0.93 -9.98 1.81
C ALA A 110 -0.32 -10.17 2.70
N MET A 111 -1.30 -9.28 2.59
CA MET A 111 -2.58 -9.39 3.27
C MET A 111 -3.45 -10.50 2.64
N LEU A 112 -3.56 -10.50 1.31
CA LEU A 112 -4.34 -11.52 0.58
C LEU A 112 -3.72 -12.92 0.72
N GLU A 113 -2.40 -13.03 0.80
CA GLU A 113 -1.69 -14.29 1.03
C GLU A 113 -1.83 -14.81 2.47
N PHE A 114 -2.16 -13.95 3.42
CA PHE A 114 -2.26 -14.29 4.85
C PHE A 114 -3.64 -14.78 5.27
N VAL A 115 -4.72 -14.17 4.76
CA VAL A 115 -6.09 -14.48 5.21
C VAL A 115 -6.66 -15.74 4.59
N GLY A 116 -7.62 -16.39 5.28
CA GLY A 116 -8.32 -17.57 4.77
C GLY A 116 -9.33 -17.27 3.66
N HIS A 117 -9.86 -16.04 3.60
CA HIS A 117 -10.83 -15.62 2.58
C HIS A 117 -10.32 -14.40 1.79
N PRO A 118 -9.33 -14.58 0.89
CA PRO A 118 -8.80 -13.50 0.07
C PRO A 118 -9.66 -13.24 -1.16
N TYR A 119 -9.94 -11.98 -1.44
CA TYR A 119 -10.68 -11.53 -2.63
C TYR A 119 -9.87 -10.49 -3.40
N LEU A 120 -9.53 -10.80 -4.65
CA LEU A 120 -8.88 -9.86 -5.55
C LEU A 120 -9.94 -9.09 -6.34
N MET A 121 -9.85 -7.76 -6.33
CA MET A 121 -10.77 -6.92 -7.11
C MET A 121 -10.67 -7.24 -8.60
N GLU A 122 -11.79 -7.18 -9.34
CA GLU A 122 -11.81 -7.41 -10.80
C GLU A 122 -10.87 -6.45 -11.54
N VAL A 123 -10.81 -5.19 -11.08
CA VAL A 123 -9.84 -4.20 -11.58
C VAL A 123 -8.69 -4.14 -10.59
N CYS A 124 -7.58 -4.73 -10.97
CA CYS A 124 -6.39 -4.82 -10.12
C CYS A 124 -5.11 -4.55 -10.92
N ASN A 125 -4.01 -4.36 -10.21
CA ASN A 125 -2.69 -4.30 -10.81
C ASN A 125 -2.38 -5.64 -11.52
N PRO A 126 -1.89 -5.63 -12.78
CA PRO A 126 -1.58 -6.85 -13.54
C PRO A 126 -0.65 -7.83 -12.80
N THR A 127 0.25 -7.33 -11.95
CA THR A 127 1.14 -8.18 -11.14
C THR A 127 0.40 -9.01 -10.08
N MET A 128 -0.89 -8.69 -9.84
CA MET A 128 -1.73 -9.36 -8.84
C MET A 128 -2.62 -10.47 -9.43
N GLU A 129 -2.75 -10.57 -10.74
CA GLU A 129 -3.76 -11.40 -11.42
C GLU A 129 -3.79 -12.87 -11.01
N ASN A 130 -2.66 -13.44 -10.61
CA ASN A 130 -2.53 -14.86 -10.28
C ASN A 130 -2.31 -15.16 -8.78
N ILE A 131 -2.54 -14.17 -7.90
CA ILE A 131 -2.25 -14.33 -6.46
C ILE A 131 -3.35 -15.10 -5.75
N VAL A 132 -4.61 -14.84 -6.09
CA VAL A 132 -5.77 -15.52 -5.51
C VAL A 132 -6.80 -15.86 -6.59
N ALA A 133 -7.57 -16.94 -6.38
CA ALA A 133 -8.58 -17.39 -7.33
C ALA A 133 -9.89 -16.61 -7.22
N GLU A 134 -10.26 -16.19 -6.02
CA GLU A 134 -11.54 -15.51 -5.77
C GLU A 134 -11.51 -14.06 -6.26
N ARG A 135 -12.50 -13.70 -7.08
CA ARG A 135 -12.65 -12.35 -7.63
C ARG A 135 -13.82 -11.62 -7.02
N CYS A 136 -13.64 -10.33 -6.82
CA CYS A 136 -14.65 -9.45 -6.24
C CYS A 136 -14.88 -8.23 -7.13
N LYS A 137 -16.12 -8.01 -7.54
CA LYS A 137 -16.52 -6.81 -8.28
C LYS A 137 -16.90 -5.67 -7.34
N LYS A 138 -17.65 -6.03 -6.28
CA LYS A 138 -18.11 -5.10 -5.24
C LYS A 138 -17.98 -5.77 -3.89
N VAL A 139 -17.27 -5.13 -2.98
CA VAL A 139 -17.03 -5.63 -1.61
C VAL A 139 -18.35 -5.96 -0.91
N GLU A 140 -19.32 -5.05 -0.98
CA GLU A 140 -20.62 -5.20 -0.34
C GLU A 140 -21.43 -6.41 -0.81
N ASP A 141 -21.26 -6.84 -2.07
CA ASP A 141 -21.95 -8.01 -2.59
C ASP A 141 -21.29 -9.31 -2.12
N THR A 142 -19.97 -9.31 -2.02
CA THR A 142 -19.22 -10.45 -1.47
C THR A 142 -19.45 -10.60 0.02
N LEU A 143 -19.53 -9.52 0.79
CA LEU A 143 -19.78 -9.55 2.23
C LEU A 143 -21.14 -10.15 2.59
N LYS A 144 -22.15 -10.10 1.71
CA LYS A 144 -23.46 -10.76 1.91
C LYS A 144 -23.36 -12.28 2.07
N GLN A 145 -22.27 -12.91 1.60
CA GLN A 145 -22.03 -14.34 1.75
C GLN A 145 -21.71 -14.75 3.19
N PHE A 146 -21.32 -13.80 4.02
CA PHE A 146 -20.97 -14.01 5.42
C PHE A 146 -22.09 -13.62 6.41
N LEU A 147 -23.23 -13.14 5.91
CA LEU A 147 -24.41 -12.75 6.68
C LEU A 147 -25.49 -13.82 6.63
#